data_20f0fd034ca740e512d3247f3b38bb59
#
_entry.id   20f0fd034ca740e512d3247f3b38bb59
#
_cell.length_a   1.000
_cell.length_b   1.000
_cell.length_c   1.000
_cell.angle_alpha   90.00
_cell.angle_beta   90.00
_cell.angle_gamma   90.00
#
_symmetry.space_group_name_H-M   'P 1'
#
loop_
_entity.id
_entity.type
_entity.pdbx_description
1 polymer ?
#
loop_
_entity_poly.entity_id
_entity_poly.type
_entity_poly.pdbx_seq_one_letter_code
_entity_poly.pdbx_strand_id
1 'polypeptide(L)'
;MALALPQTVEIESDGFDFRVANKGFVWSYPERRPGKPRVIRSDIAVLFVGDEAEKQALLLGEPDLFFTTPGYDGLPLVMLRLAEVKVERLTELVTDAWRMRAPDALADDLDQAGER
;
A
#
# COMPACT_ATOMS: atom_id res chain seq x y z
N MET A 1 10.64 3.92 -5.69
CA MET A 1 10.55 2.62 -4.98
C MET A 1 9.57 1.66 -5.65
N ALA A 2 8.26 1.98 -5.65
CA ALA A 2 7.26 1.08 -6.23
C ALA A 2 7.49 0.80 -7.72
N LEU A 3 7.91 1.79 -8.49
CA LEU A 3 8.18 1.64 -9.92
C LEU A 3 9.39 0.75 -10.23
N ALA A 4 10.22 0.44 -9.24
CA ALA A 4 11.31 -0.52 -9.41
C ALA A 4 10.82 -1.98 -9.43
N LEU A 5 9.58 -2.23 -8.98
CA LEU A 5 8.98 -3.56 -9.00
C LEU A 5 8.49 -3.91 -10.41
N PRO A 6 8.58 -5.20 -10.83
CA PRO A 6 8.25 -5.61 -12.20
C PRO A 6 6.83 -5.21 -12.63
N GLN A 7 6.71 -4.65 -13.82
CA GLN A 7 5.45 -4.29 -14.48
C GLN A 7 4.53 -3.41 -13.62
N THR A 8 5.12 -2.64 -12.72
CA THR A 8 4.39 -1.66 -11.93
C THR A 8 4.18 -0.41 -12.76
N VAL A 9 2.95 0.10 -12.77
CA VAL A 9 2.59 1.36 -13.43
C VAL A 9 2.04 2.33 -12.41
N GLU A 10 2.30 3.61 -12.63
CA GLU A 10 1.70 4.68 -11.86
C GLU A 10 0.56 5.28 -12.67
N ILE A 11 -0.64 5.35 -12.05
CA ILE A 11 -1.79 6.00 -12.66
C ILE A 11 -1.74 7.49 -12.29
N GLU A 12 -1.85 8.36 -13.28
CA GLU A 12 -1.88 9.80 -13.03
C GLU A 12 -3.11 10.16 -12.19
N SER A 13 -2.87 10.86 -11.09
CA SER A 13 -3.91 11.29 -10.16
C SER A 13 -3.39 12.50 -9.38
N ASP A 14 -4.19 13.02 -8.45
CA ASP A 14 -3.79 14.14 -7.61
C ASP A 14 -2.68 13.77 -6.60
N GLY A 15 -2.34 12.50 -6.47
CA GLY A 15 -1.26 12.00 -5.64
C GLY A 15 -0.56 10.86 -6.38
N PHE A 16 -0.37 9.73 -5.70
CA PHE A 16 0.20 8.54 -6.34
C PHE A 16 -0.78 7.37 -6.30
N ASP A 17 -0.70 6.49 -7.29
CA ASP A 17 -1.53 5.29 -7.40
C ASP A 17 -0.72 4.26 -8.20
N PHE A 18 -0.11 3.30 -7.50
CA PHE A 18 0.73 2.27 -8.11
C PHE A 18 -0.04 0.97 -8.26
N ARG A 19 0.01 0.39 -9.45
CA ARG A 19 -0.74 -0.82 -9.80
C ARG A 19 0.14 -1.86 -10.48
N VAL A 20 -0.23 -3.13 -10.29
CA VAL A 20 0.31 -4.27 -11.02
C VAL A 20 -0.86 -5.11 -11.52
N ALA A 21 -0.86 -5.50 -12.79
CA ALA A 21 -1.96 -6.25 -13.42
C ALA A 21 -3.33 -5.58 -13.18
N ASN A 22 -3.39 -4.25 -13.28
CA ASN A 22 -4.58 -3.43 -13.04
C ASN A 22 -5.09 -3.42 -11.59
N LYS A 23 -4.31 -3.93 -10.64
CA LYS A 23 -4.69 -3.96 -9.23
C LYS A 23 -3.83 -2.98 -8.44
N GLY A 24 -4.47 -2.04 -7.76
CA GLY A 24 -3.77 -1.11 -6.88
C GLY A 24 -3.20 -1.83 -5.67
N PHE A 25 -1.95 -1.52 -5.31
CA PHE A 25 -1.33 -2.09 -4.11
C PHE A 25 -0.86 -1.02 -3.12
N VAL A 26 -0.66 0.22 -3.57
CA VAL A 26 -0.40 1.37 -2.71
C VAL A 26 -0.81 2.66 -3.44
N TRP A 27 -1.54 3.53 -2.75
CA TRP A 27 -1.98 4.82 -3.32
C TRP A 27 -2.17 5.88 -2.25
N SER A 28 -2.27 7.15 -2.67
CA SER A 28 -2.48 8.28 -1.77
C SER A 28 -3.85 8.21 -1.10
N TYR A 29 -3.91 8.54 0.19
CA TYR A 29 -5.15 8.48 0.95
C TYR A 29 -6.12 9.60 0.54
N PRO A 30 -7.33 9.25 0.04
CA PRO A 30 -8.36 10.25 -0.24
C PRO A 30 -9.15 10.55 1.04
N GLU A 31 -8.71 11.56 1.78
CA GLU A 31 -9.38 11.95 3.02
C GLU A 31 -10.71 12.63 2.72
N ARG A 32 -11.78 12.14 3.33
CA ARG A 32 -13.13 12.70 3.20
C ARG A 32 -13.58 13.24 4.54
N ARG A 33 -14.06 14.49 4.54
CA ARG A 33 -14.64 15.13 5.72
C ARG A 33 -16.09 15.50 5.41
N PRO A 34 -17.05 15.31 6.35
CA PRO A 34 -18.46 15.65 6.12
C PRO A 34 -18.60 17.11 5.68
N GLY A 35 -19.37 17.31 4.59
CA GLY A 35 -19.66 18.64 4.08
C GLY A 35 -18.52 19.33 3.35
N LYS A 36 -17.41 18.64 3.10
CA LYS A 36 -16.23 19.21 2.42
C LYS A 36 -15.77 18.35 1.26
N PRO A 37 -15.10 18.94 0.23
CA PRO A 37 -14.50 18.19 -0.86
C PRO A 37 -13.45 17.22 -0.35
N ARG A 38 -13.27 16.12 -1.08
CA ARG A 38 -12.20 15.15 -0.84
C ARG A 38 -10.83 15.81 -0.98
N VAL A 39 -9.93 15.52 -0.04
CA VAL A 39 -8.54 15.98 -0.07
C VAL A 39 -7.62 14.78 -0.23
N ILE A 40 -6.72 14.81 -1.22
CA ILE A 40 -5.72 13.76 -1.41
C ILE A 40 -4.53 14.04 -0.49
N ARG A 41 -4.25 13.10 0.41
CA ARG A 41 -3.15 13.20 1.38
C ARG A 41 -1.96 12.38 0.87
N SER A 42 -0.94 13.06 0.34
CA SER A 42 0.28 12.40 -0.15
C SER A 42 1.24 11.99 0.97
N ASP A 43 1.00 12.44 2.19
CA ASP A 43 1.74 12.05 3.39
C ASP A 43 1.21 10.75 4.02
N ILE A 44 0.09 10.23 3.51
CA ILE A 44 -0.53 8.99 3.98
C ILE A 44 -0.77 8.08 2.78
N ALA A 45 -0.33 6.84 2.90
CA ALA A 45 -0.55 5.83 1.87
C ALA A 45 -1.66 4.87 2.31
N VAL A 46 -2.52 4.47 1.35
CA VAL A 46 -3.40 3.32 1.52
C VAL A 46 -2.65 2.11 0.99
N LEU A 47 -2.49 1.10 1.81
CA LEU A 47 -1.66 -0.08 1.52
C LEU A 47 -2.50 -1.35 1.56
N PHE A 48 -2.38 -2.17 0.52
CA PHE A 48 -3.01 -3.49 0.48
C PHE A 48 -2.25 -4.46 1.38
N VAL A 49 -2.97 -5.15 2.27
CA VAL A 49 -2.35 -6.06 3.26
C VAL A 49 -2.86 -7.51 3.21
N GLY A 50 -3.74 -7.81 2.27
CA GLY A 50 -4.14 -9.19 1.98
C GLY A 50 -5.34 -9.69 2.75
N ASP A 51 -5.37 -9.58 4.07
CA ASP A 51 -6.46 -10.09 4.88
C ASP A 51 -6.62 -9.32 6.21
N GLU A 52 -7.69 -9.62 6.91
CA GLU A 52 -8.03 -8.96 8.17
C GLU A 52 -7.05 -9.29 9.28
N ALA A 53 -6.52 -10.51 9.32
CA ALA A 53 -5.56 -10.91 10.34
C ALA A 53 -4.28 -10.07 10.25
N GLU A 54 -3.76 -9.90 9.04
CA GLU A 54 -2.57 -9.07 8.80
C GLU A 54 -2.86 -7.61 9.12
N LYS A 55 -4.03 -7.11 8.73
CA LYS A 55 -4.47 -5.75 9.05
C LYS A 55 -4.45 -5.50 10.55
N GLN A 56 -5.05 -6.38 11.33
CA GLN A 56 -5.09 -6.24 12.79
C GLN A 56 -3.69 -6.35 13.41
N ALA A 57 -2.85 -7.24 12.90
CA ALA A 57 -1.48 -7.39 13.38
C ALA A 57 -0.69 -6.09 13.23
N LEU A 58 -0.82 -5.41 12.08
CA LEU A 58 -0.14 -4.13 11.84
C LEU A 58 -0.70 -3.01 12.72
N LEU A 59 -2.03 -2.92 12.84
CA LEU A 59 -2.66 -1.89 13.66
C LEU A 59 -2.30 -2.02 15.14
N LEU A 60 -2.21 -3.24 15.66
CA LEU A 60 -1.88 -3.50 17.05
C LEU A 60 -0.39 -3.44 17.32
N GLY A 61 0.42 -3.93 16.37
CA GLY A 61 1.88 -4.01 16.53
C GLY A 61 2.63 -2.71 16.29
N GLU A 62 2.14 -1.88 15.36
CA GLU A 62 2.80 -0.63 14.96
C GLU A 62 1.80 0.53 14.88
N PRO A 63 1.14 0.89 16.00
CA PRO A 63 0.09 1.91 15.99
C PRO A 63 0.57 3.32 15.65
N ASP A 64 1.87 3.58 15.76
CA ASP A 64 2.46 4.87 15.36
C ASP A 64 2.56 5.01 13.83
N LEU A 65 2.61 3.87 13.11
CA LEU A 65 2.72 3.86 11.67
C LEU A 65 1.37 3.67 10.98
N PHE A 66 0.51 2.82 11.52
CA PHE A 66 -0.72 2.38 10.86
C PHE A 66 -1.96 2.85 11.58
N PHE A 67 -2.98 3.18 10.80
CA PHE A 67 -4.31 3.46 11.32
C PHE A 67 -5.38 3.01 10.31
N THR A 68 -6.63 3.05 10.73
CA THR A 68 -7.77 2.77 9.86
C THR A 68 -8.92 3.71 10.20
N THR A 69 -9.92 3.77 9.32
CA THR A 69 -11.13 4.55 9.56
C THR A 69 -12.34 3.66 9.30
N PRO A 70 -13.55 4.04 9.79
CA PRO A 70 -14.76 3.20 9.60
C PRO A 70 -15.06 2.89 8.14
N GLY A 71 -14.72 3.78 7.20
CA GLY A 71 -14.95 3.53 5.77
C GLY A 71 -14.12 2.39 5.21
N TYR A 72 -13.09 1.94 5.92
CA TYR A 72 -12.22 0.84 5.49
C TYR A 72 -12.42 -0.44 6.30
N ASP A 73 -13.41 -0.47 7.18
CA ASP A 73 -13.74 -1.68 7.94
C ASP A 73 -14.09 -2.83 6.99
N GLY A 74 -13.54 -4.00 7.25
CA GLY A 74 -13.76 -5.17 6.42
C GLY A 74 -12.97 -5.22 5.12
N LEU A 75 -12.19 -4.17 4.81
CA LEU A 75 -11.33 -4.14 3.63
C LEU A 75 -9.89 -4.51 4.01
N PRO A 76 -9.15 -5.21 3.12
CA PRO A 76 -7.75 -5.61 3.39
C PRO A 76 -6.79 -4.43 3.13
N LEU A 77 -7.09 -3.28 3.71
CA LEU A 77 -6.37 -2.03 3.50
C LEU A 77 -6.10 -1.36 4.85
N VAL A 78 -4.91 -0.77 4.98
CA VAL A 78 -4.57 0.08 6.12
C VAL A 78 -4.00 1.40 5.61
N MET A 79 -4.07 2.44 6.43
CA MET A 79 -3.40 3.70 6.17
C MET A 79 -2.04 3.72 6.87
N LEU A 80 -1.01 4.15 6.14
CA LEU A 80 0.39 4.22 6.59
C LEU A 80 0.85 5.67 6.61
N ARG A 81 1.37 6.12 7.76
CA ARG A 81 1.95 7.46 7.90
C ARG A 81 3.36 7.48 7.33
N LEU A 82 3.51 8.06 6.13
CA LEU A 82 4.79 8.07 5.41
C LEU A 82 5.87 8.88 6.13
N ALA A 83 5.50 9.90 6.90
CA ALA A 83 6.45 10.71 7.65
C ALA A 83 7.11 9.93 8.80
N GLU A 84 6.48 8.86 9.28
CA GLU A 84 6.95 8.10 10.44
C GLU A 84 7.66 6.79 10.06
N VAL A 85 7.50 6.31 8.82
CA VAL A 85 8.02 5.02 8.41
C VAL A 85 9.45 5.15 7.87
N LYS A 86 10.34 4.22 8.24
CA LYS A 86 11.70 4.16 7.69
C LYS A 86 11.67 3.53 6.29
N VAL A 87 12.63 3.91 5.46
CA VAL A 87 12.73 3.44 4.07
C VAL A 87 12.76 1.91 4.00
N GLU A 88 13.51 1.26 4.88
CA GLU A 88 13.63 -0.20 4.91
C GLU A 88 12.27 -0.86 5.18
N ARG A 89 11.52 -0.32 6.14
CA ARG A 89 10.19 -0.85 6.46
C ARG A 89 9.20 -0.57 5.34
N LEU A 90 9.26 0.62 4.74
CA LEU A 90 8.42 0.97 3.61
C LEU A 90 8.66 0.04 2.42
N THR A 91 9.94 -0.27 2.15
CA THR A 91 10.31 -1.18 1.07
C THR A 91 9.71 -2.58 1.28
N GLU A 92 9.78 -3.11 2.51
CA GLU A 92 9.16 -4.39 2.85
C GLU A 92 7.66 -4.38 2.61
N LEU A 93 6.97 -3.35 3.11
CA LEU A 93 5.52 -3.23 3.03
C LEU A 93 5.03 -3.11 1.59
N VAL A 94 5.69 -2.27 0.79
CA VAL A 94 5.33 -2.06 -0.62
C VAL A 94 5.61 -3.32 -1.43
N THR A 95 6.74 -3.98 -1.20
CA THR A 95 7.10 -5.21 -1.89
C THR A 95 6.10 -6.33 -1.57
N ASP A 96 5.73 -6.49 -0.30
CA ASP A 96 4.75 -7.50 0.11
C ASP A 96 3.38 -7.23 -0.51
N ALA A 97 2.94 -5.96 -0.55
CA ALA A 97 1.69 -5.59 -1.20
C ALA A 97 1.71 -5.93 -2.69
N TRP A 98 2.82 -5.64 -3.37
CA TRP A 98 3.01 -5.98 -4.77
C TRP A 98 2.92 -7.50 -4.99
N ARG A 99 3.60 -8.30 -4.15
CA ARG A 99 3.59 -9.77 -4.25
C ARG A 99 2.17 -10.33 -4.15
N MET A 100 1.37 -9.78 -3.25
CA MET A 100 -0.01 -10.24 -3.05
C MET A 100 -0.92 -9.90 -4.23
N ARG A 101 -0.62 -8.83 -4.97
CA ARG A 101 -1.44 -8.39 -6.11
C ARG A 101 -0.92 -8.87 -7.45
N ALA A 102 0.38 -9.14 -7.56
CA ALA A 102 0.99 -9.57 -8.82
C ALA A 102 0.59 -11.00 -9.16
N PRO A 103 0.46 -11.33 -10.47
CA PRO A 103 0.33 -12.73 -10.88
C PRO A 103 1.53 -13.55 -10.40
N ASP A 104 1.31 -14.83 -10.10
CA ASP A 104 2.34 -15.71 -9.56
C ASP A 104 3.62 -15.72 -10.39
N ALA A 105 3.51 -15.71 -11.71
CA ALA A 105 4.68 -15.70 -12.60
C ALA A 105 5.57 -14.47 -12.37
N LEU A 106 4.99 -13.29 -12.13
CA LEU A 106 5.75 -12.07 -11.86
C LEU A 106 6.39 -12.10 -10.47
N ALA A 107 5.69 -12.63 -9.47
CA ALA A 107 6.24 -12.78 -8.13
C ALA A 107 7.42 -13.75 -8.12
N ASP A 108 7.31 -14.86 -8.86
CA ASP A 108 8.40 -15.82 -9.02
C ASP A 108 9.62 -15.20 -9.71
N ASP A 109 9.41 -14.38 -10.73
CA ASP A 109 10.50 -13.67 -11.41
C ASP A 109 11.25 -12.74 -10.45
N LEU A 110 10.54 -12.04 -9.57
CA LEU A 110 11.16 -11.18 -8.57
C LEU A 110 12.00 -12.01 -7.58
N ASP A 111 11.49 -13.15 -7.13
CA ASP A 111 12.19 -14.04 -6.21
C ASP A 111 13.48 -14.59 -6.84
N GLN A 112 13.41 -15.01 -8.10
CA GLN A 112 14.59 -15.50 -8.82
C GLN A 112 15.64 -14.40 -9.01
N ALA A 113 15.22 -13.19 -9.32
CA ALA A 113 16.12 -12.06 -9.44
C ALA A 113 16.80 -11.73 -8.10
N GLY A 114 16.09 -11.89 -6.98
CA GLY A 114 16.60 -11.64 -5.65
C GLY A 114 17.62 -12.66 -5.16
N GLU A 115 17.66 -13.84 -5.79
CA GLU A 115 18.56 -14.94 -5.41
C GLU A 115 19.94 -14.87 -6.08
N ARG A 116 20.16 -13.91 -6.92
CA ARG A 116 21.42 -13.78 -7.67
C ARG A 116 22.45 -12.94 -6.97
#